data_671b0da8ff13ee5f460717c94787dc8b
#
_entry.id   671b0da8ff13ee5f460717c94787dc8b
#
_cell.length_a   1.000
_cell.length_b   1.000
_cell.length_c   1.000
_cell.angle_alpha   90.00
_cell.angle_beta   90.00
_cell.angle_gamma   90.00
#
_symmetry.space_group_name_H-M   'P 1'
#
loop_
_entity.id
_entity.type
_entity.pdbx_description
1 polymer ?
#
loop_
_entity_poly.entity_id
_entity_poly.type
_entity_poly.pdbx_seq_one_letter_code
_entity_poly.pdbx_strand_id
1 'polypeptide(L)'
;MTVPQPPEPIPGARLLFSLDPSVSHLNHGSFGAVPIAVQRAQQRLRDEMEANPLRFFTQGLVDRIAHARRHLAAFLGADPDGTALVGNVTAGAAVVLQSLALRPGDEVLTTDHGYGAVALSIARECARTGAVSRTLPVPLTATDEELVEIVRTGLRPGRTRLLIVDQLTSPTARLFPTAALVAVAREQGVPVLVDAAHAPGMLPATVASIGADFWVGNLHKWAYAPRGTAALVVTPQWREKIQPLVVSWEQDSGFPTRVEWQATLDYTGWLAAPVGLFTLRSLGVDRVRAHNAALAAYGQRVVGDALGVAPERLPKPGGPAVSMRLVPLPPGVATTLDAARELRARIADRLSAEVSVAGWNGRGYLRLCGQVYNTPDEYDRLAVRLPTLLAQR
;
A
#
# COMPACT_ATOMS: atom_id res chain seq x y z
N MET A 1 16.71 -11.46 -26.14
CA MET A 1 16.51 -10.03 -25.78
C MET A 1 17.54 -9.66 -24.74
N THR A 2 18.23 -8.52 -24.89
CA THR A 2 19.23 -8.05 -23.93
C THR A 2 18.58 -7.68 -22.60
N VAL A 3 19.28 -7.94 -21.50
CA VAL A 3 18.88 -7.43 -20.16
C VAL A 3 18.80 -5.91 -20.25
N PRO A 4 17.73 -5.27 -19.75
CA PRO A 4 17.64 -3.81 -19.75
C PRO A 4 18.82 -3.22 -19.01
N GLN A 5 19.32 -2.09 -19.50
CA GLN A 5 20.37 -1.38 -18.76
C GLN A 5 19.80 -0.91 -17.40
N PRO A 6 20.56 -1.09 -16.31
CA PRO A 6 20.12 -0.59 -15.02
C PRO A 6 20.07 0.95 -15.03
N PRO A 7 19.14 1.57 -14.28
CA PRO A 7 19.13 3.01 -14.14
C PRO A 7 20.36 3.48 -13.36
N GLU A 8 20.88 4.65 -13.72
CA GLU A 8 21.94 5.30 -12.94
C GLU A 8 21.49 5.55 -11.50
N PRO A 9 22.33 5.27 -10.50
CA PRO A 9 22.01 5.56 -9.11
C PRO A 9 21.74 7.06 -8.88
N ILE A 10 20.82 7.39 -8.00
CA ILE A 10 20.60 8.78 -7.57
C ILE A 10 21.71 9.13 -6.57
N PRO A 11 22.64 10.06 -6.90
CA PRO A 11 23.78 10.37 -6.05
C PRO A 11 23.34 10.77 -4.63
N GLY A 12 23.97 10.17 -3.62
CA GLY A 12 23.71 10.47 -2.20
C GLY A 12 22.39 9.95 -1.64
N ALA A 13 21.49 9.40 -2.44
CA ALA A 13 20.16 8.97 -1.97
C ALA A 13 20.23 7.89 -0.88
N ARG A 14 21.19 6.95 -0.96
CA ARG A 14 21.37 5.92 0.09
C ARG A 14 21.69 6.53 1.46
N LEU A 15 22.45 7.64 1.50
CA LEU A 15 22.84 8.32 2.74
C LEU A 15 21.67 9.00 3.46
N LEU A 16 20.53 9.15 2.79
CA LEU A 16 19.32 9.69 3.40
C LEU A 16 18.62 8.69 4.34
N PHE A 17 19.03 7.43 4.34
CA PHE A 17 18.39 6.35 5.09
C PHE A 17 19.39 5.67 6.02
N SER A 18 18.92 5.28 7.22
CA SER A 18 19.71 4.55 8.23
C SER A 18 19.59 3.02 8.10
N LEU A 19 19.55 2.54 6.85
CA LEU A 19 19.44 1.11 6.57
C LEU A 19 20.79 0.42 6.79
N ASP A 20 20.75 -0.83 7.28
CA ASP A 20 21.93 -1.67 7.41
C ASP A 20 22.57 -1.90 6.04
N PRO A 21 23.85 -1.50 5.83
CA PRO A 21 24.53 -1.63 4.55
C PRO A 21 24.85 -3.09 4.17
N SER A 22 24.85 -4.02 5.12
CA SER A 22 25.10 -5.43 4.87
C SER A 22 23.88 -6.17 4.28
N VAL A 23 22.69 -5.54 4.30
CA VAL A 23 21.43 -6.12 3.84
C VAL A 23 20.96 -5.47 2.54
N SER A 24 20.58 -6.28 1.57
CA SER A 24 19.90 -5.83 0.34
C SER A 24 18.40 -5.65 0.61
N HIS A 25 17.95 -4.39 0.77
CA HIS A 25 16.56 -4.06 1.13
C HIS A 25 15.65 -4.00 -0.10
N LEU A 26 15.31 -5.14 -0.70
CA LEU A 26 14.55 -5.25 -1.94
C LEU A 26 13.02 -5.33 -1.74
N ASN A 27 12.53 -4.96 -0.56
CA ASN A 27 11.12 -5.04 -0.17
C ASN A 27 10.58 -3.75 0.48
N HIS A 28 10.89 -2.60 -0.08
CA HIS A 28 10.38 -1.31 0.42
C HIS A 28 8.84 -1.29 0.56
N GLY A 29 8.14 -1.95 -0.36
CA GLY A 29 6.68 -1.96 -0.40
C GLY A 29 6.00 -2.61 0.82
N SER A 30 6.70 -3.41 1.64
CA SER A 30 6.08 -3.98 2.84
C SER A 30 5.87 -2.94 3.94
N PHE A 31 6.94 -2.24 4.37
CA PHE A 31 6.89 -1.35 5.54
C PHE A 31 7.47 0.05 5.29
N GLY A 32 8.12 0.27 4.18
CA GLY A 32 8.83 1.51 3.86
C GLY A 32 10.11 1.71 4.71
N ALA A 33 11.07 2.43 4.17
CA ALA A 33 12.18 3.00 4.91
C ALA A 33 11.92 4.48 5.14
N VAL A 34 12.14 4.95 6.36
CA VAL A 34 11.92 6.35 6.75
C VAL A 34 13.24 7.11 6.64
N PRO A 35 13.30 8.23 5.90
CA PRO A 35 14.53 9.04 5.81
C PRO A 35 14.98 9.58 7.17
N ILE A 36 16.28 9.73 7.37
CA ILE A 36 16.90 10.22 8.62
C ILE A 36 16.31 11.58 9.04
N ALA A 37 16.09 12.49 8.08
CA ALA A 37 15.50 13.81 8.38
C ALA A 37 14.09 13.68 8.99
N VAL A 38 13.30 12.72 8.51
CA VAL A 38 11.95 12.43 9.03
C VAL A 38 12.01 11.79 10.42
N GLN A 39 12.93 10.83 10.62
CA GLN A 39 13.16 10.21 11.93
C GLN A 39 13.54 11.28 12.98
N ARG A 40 14.43 12.19 12.63
CA ARG A 40 14.84 13.30 13.51
C ARG A 40 13.69 14.28 13.78
N ALA A 41 12.85 14.56 12.78
CA ALA A 41 11.68 15.42 12.98
C ALA A 41 10.68 14.77 13.94
N GLN A 42 10.41 13.48 13.78
CA GLN A 42 9.55 12.75 14.71
C GLN A 42 10.12 12.68 16.13
N GLN A 43 11.45 12.50 16.27
CA GLN A 43 12.09 12.48 17.57
C GLN A 43 11.94 13.81 18.30
N ARG A 44 12.16 14.95 17.61
CA ARG A 44 11.93 16.28 18.24
C ARG A 44 10.50 16.46 18.75
N LEU A 45 9.51 15.94 18.03
CA LEU A 45 8.11 16.00 18.46
C LEU A 45 7.86 15.11 19.68
N ARG A 46 8.53 13.94 19.79
CA ARG A 46 8.49 13.12 21.00
C ARG A 46 9.15 13.81 22.20
N ASP A 47 10.30 14.43 21.98
CA ASP A 47 10.98 15.19 23.03
C ASP A 47 10.10 16.37 23.51
N GLU A 48 9.38 17.05 22.61
CA GLU A 48 8.39 18.09 22.95
C GLU A 48 7.22 17.50 23.76
N MET A 49 6.68 16.35 23.35
CA MET A 49 5.61 15.65 24.05
C MET A 49 6.01 15.26 25.47
N GLU A 50 7.21 14.69 25.64
CA GLU A 50 7.72 14.27 26.96
C GLU A 50 8.11 15.47 27.86
N ALA A 51 8.49 16.59 27.28
CA ALA A 51 8.80 17.79 28.04
C ALA A 51 7.57 18.40 28.73
N ASN A 52 6.37 18.28 28.15
CA ASN A 52 5.12 18.69 28.77
C ASN A 52 3.92 17.95 28.14
N PRO A 53 3.63 16.71 28.59
CA PRO A 53 2.58 15.89 27.99
C PRO A 53 1.20 16.53 28.02
N LEU A 54 0.81 17.13 29.17
CA LEU A 54 -0.49 17.79 29.29
C LEU A 54 -0.66 18.90 28.23
N ARG A 55 0.33 19.76 28.11
CA ARG A 55 0.31 20.85 27.12
C ARG A 55 0.27 20.32 25.71
N PHE A 56 1.05 19.29 25.40
CA PHE A 56 1.12 18.70 24.05
C PHE A 56 -0.25 18.17 23.63
N PHE A 57 -0.96 17.45 24.49
CA PHE A 57 -2.25 16.85 24.17
C PHE A 57 -3.43 17.84 24.24
N THR A 58 -3.36 18.87 25.10
CA THR A 58 -4.52 19.75 25.34
C THR A 58 -4.43 21.10 24.64
N GLN A 59 -3.25 21.50 24.14
CA GLN A 59 -3.09 22.83 23.53
C GLN A 59 -2.72 22.73 22.05
N GLY A 60 -3.74 22.77 21.18
CA GLY A 60 -3.59 22.90 19.74
C GLY A 60 -3.19 21.64 18.98
N LEU A 61 -3.23 20.45 19.57
CA LEU A 61 -2.86 19.22 18.88
C LEU A 61 -3.80 18.91 17.70
N VAL A 62 -5.12 19.15 17.87
CA VAL A 62 -6.13 18.99 16.80
C VAL A 62 -5.80 19.89 15.61
N ASP A 63 -5.42 21.14 15.86
CA ASP A 63 -5.04 22.10 14.80
C ASP A 63 -3.74 21.68 14.12
N ARG A 64 -2.78 21.15 14.85
CA ARG A 64 -1.51 20.61 14.32
C ARG A 64 -1.77 19.41 13.41
N ILE A 65 -2.65 18.48 13.80
CA ILE A 65 -3.09 17.36 12.99
C ILE A 65 -3.77 17.86 11.71
N ALA A 66 -4.70 18.83 11.83
CA ALA A 66 -5.36 19.45 10.69
C ALA A 66 -4.36 20.14 9.74
N HIS A 67 -3.32 20.78 10.27
CA HIS A 67 -2.25 21.37 9.46
C HIS A 67 -1.48 20.32 8.67
N ALA A 68 -1.04 19.24 9.33
CA ALA A 68 -0.36 18.13 8.68
C ALA A 68 -1.26 17.49 7.59
N ARG A 69 -2.53 17.25 7.90
CA ARG A 69 -3.54 16.72 6.97
C ARG A 69 -3.66 17.57 5.71
N ARG A 70 -3.72 18.90 5.81
CA ARG A 70 -3.79 19.79 4.63
C ARG A 70 -2.59 19.59 3.68
N HIS A 71 -1.38 19.45 4.21
CA HIS A 71 -0.19 19.17 3.39
C HIS A 71 -0.27 17.81 2.70
N LEU A 72 -0.74 16.78 3.41
CA LEU A 72 -0.86 15.42 2.90
C LEU A 72 -1.98 15.32 1.86
N ALA A 73 -3.13 15.92 2.12
CA ALA A 73 -4.26 15.99 1.18
C ALA A 73 -3.88 16.71 -0.12
N ALA A 74 -3.17 17.84 -0.03
CA ALA A 74 -2.69 18.56 -1.20
C ALA A 74 -1.71 17.73 -2.06
N PHE A 75 -0.87 16.89 -1.44
CA PHE A 75 0.00 15.97 -2.17
C PHE A 75 -0.77 14.87 -2.89
N LEU A 76 -1.85 14.38 -2.28
CA LEU A 76 -2.71 13.34 -2.82
C LEU A 76 -3.71 13.86 -3.87
N GLY A 77 -3.85 15.19 -4.02
CA GLY A 77 -4.92 15.79 -4.82
C GLY A 77 -6.30 15.49 -4.25
N ALA A 78 -6.44 15.54 -2.92
CA ALA A 78 -7.65 15.26 -2.18
C ALA A 78 -8.15 16.51 -1.43
N ASP A 79 -9.46 16.54 -1.14
CA ASP A 79 -10.07 17.55 -0.28
C ASP A 79 -9.57 17.34 1.18
N PRO A 80 -8.96 18.34 1.83
CA PRO A 80 -8.51 18.23 3.21
C PRO A 80 -9.65 17.99 4.22
N ASP A 81 -10.85 18.50 3.97
CA ASP A 81 -12.02 18.27 4.83
C ASP A 81 -12.67 16.91 4.58
N GLY A 82 -12.34 16.29 3.46
CA GLY A 82 -12.69 14.91 3.11
C GLY A 82 -11.62 13.90 3.45
N THR A 83 -10.52 14.29 4.08
CA THR A 83 -9.36 13.44 4.38
C THR A 83 -9.20 13.28 5.89
N ALA A 84 -9.12 12.07 6.40
CA ALA A 84 -8.73 11.76 7.78
C ALA A 84 -7.38 11.03 7.82
N LEU A 85 -6.53 11.36 8.78
CA LEU A 85 -5.33 10.59 9.05
C LEU A 85 -5.70 9.34 9.86
N VAL A 86 -5.13 8.21 9.46
CA VAL A 86 -5.33 6.90 10.10
C VAL A 86 -4.00 6.18 10.21
N GLY A 87 -3.91 5.16 11.07
CA GLY A 87 -2.66 4.45 11.31
C GLY A 87 -2.13 3.70 10.06
N ASN A 88 -3.03 3.13 9.27
CA ASN A 88 -2.70 2.39 8.04
C ASN A 88 -3.98 2.11 7.24
N VAL A 89 -3.79 1.54 6.04
CA VAL A 89 -4.92 1.16 5.16
C VAL A 89 -5.86 0.16 5.84
N THR A 90 -5.36 -0.79 6.60
CA THR A 90 -6.21 -1.77 7.32
C THR A 90 -7.14 -1.09 8.31
N ALA A 91 -6.64 -0.10 9.06
CA ALA A 91 -7.47 0.70 9.97
C ALA A 91 -8.50 1.55 9.21
N GLY A 92 -8.09 2.20 8.11
CA GLY A 92 -9.01 2.97 7.27
C GLY A 92 -10.11 2.12 6.63
N ALA A 93 -9.78 0.92 6.14
CA ALA A 93 -10.76 -0.03 5.62
C ALA A 93 -11.73 -0.50 6.72
N ALA A 94 -11.25 -0.73 7.95
CA ALA A 94 -12.09 -1.10 9.08
C ALA A 94 -13.05 0.04 9.47
N VAL A 95 -12.60 1.30 9.45
CA VAL A 95 -13.47 2.49 9.65
C VAL A 95 -14.63 2.46 8.65
N VAL A 96 -14.35 2.27 7.36
CA VAL A 96 -15.38 2.23 6.32
C VAL A 96 -16.32 1.04 6.52
N LEU A 97 -15.79 -0.16 6.71
CA LEU A 97 -16.60 -1.39 6.88
C LEU A 97 -17.57 -1.27 8.06
N GLN A 98 -17.11 -0.79 9.21
CA GLN A 98 -17.96 -0.62 10.40
C GLN A 98 -19.01 0.48 10.25
N SER A 99 -18.75 1.47 9.40
CA SER A 99 -19.67 2.60 9.15
C SER A 99 -20.83 2.25 8.19
N LEU A 100 -20.76 1.13 7.48
CA LEU A 100 -21.77 0.74 6.47
C LEU A 100 -23.06 0.19 7.04
N ALA A 101 -23.13 -0.12 8.33
CA ALA A 101 -24.32 -0.73 8.97
C ALA A 101 -24.87 -1.92 8.18
N LEU A 102 -23.99 -2.86 7.78
CA LEU A 102 -24.34 -4.05 7.01
C LEU A 102 -25.42 -4.89 7.73
N ARG A 103 -26.28 -5.56 6.96
CA ARG A 103 -27.38 -6.39 7.43
C ARG A 103 -27.25 -7.81 6.90
N PRO A 104 -27.96 -8.81 7.49
CA PRO A 104 -28.02 -10.16 6.95
C PRO A 104 -28.45 -10.15 5.47
N GLY A 105 -27.68 -10.86 4.63
CA GLY A 105 -27.90 -10.93 3.18
C GLY A 105 -27.25 -9.83 2.35
N ASP A 106 -26.75 -8.76 2.96
CA ASP A 106 -25.88 -7.78 2.30
C ASP A 106 -24.55 -8.45 1.87
N GLU A 107 -23.89 -7.91 0.86
CA GLU A 107 -22.69 -8.47 0.30
C GLU A 107 -21.57 -7.42 0.25
N VAL A 108 -20.36 -7.83 0.67
CA VAL A 108 -19.10 -7.10 0.41
C VAL A 108 -18.32 -7.88 -0.64
N LEU A 109 -18.04 -7.24 -1.76
CA LEU A 109 -17.36 -7.79 -2.91
C LEU A 109 -15.90 -7.35 -2.95
N THR A 110 -14.97 -8.28 -3.23
CA THR A 110 -13.55 -7.98 -3.45
C THR A 110 -12.96 -8.92 -4.50
N THR A 111 -11.67 -8.80 -4.81
CA THR A 111 -10.94 -9.70 -5.71
C THR A 111 -9.98 -10.60 -4.93
N ASP A 112 -9.53 -11.70 -5.54
CA ASP A 112 -8.53 -12.61 -4.97
C ASP A 112 -7.11 -12.03 -4.97
N HIS A 113 -6.93 -10.81 -5.49
CA HIS A 113 -5.70 -10.02 -5.38
C HIS A 113 -5.66 -9.13 -4.13
N GLY A 114 -6.75 -9.06 -3.36
CA GLY A 114 -6.88 -8.19 -2.19
C GLY A 114 -5.85 -8.47 -1.09
N TYR A 115 -5.50 -7.44 -0.32
CA TYR A 115 -4.58 -7.60 0.80
C TYR A 115 -5.19 -8.46 1.92
N GLY A 116 -4.45 -9.47 2.39
CA GLY A 116 -4.96 -10.47 3.34
C GLY A 116 -5.57 -9.90 4.62
N ALA A 117 -4.99 -8.83 5.21
CA ALA A 117 -5.56 -8.22 6.42
C ALA A 117 -6.90 -7.49 6.13
N VAL A 118 -7.08 -6.92 4.94
CA VAL A 118 -8.37 -6.34 4.52
C VAL A 118 -9.39 -7.46 4.30
N ALA A 119 -9.00 -8.56 3.67
CA ALA A 119 -9.87 -9.74 3.52
C ALA A 119 -10.33 -10.30 4.87
N LEU A 120 -9.44 -10.38 5.86
CA LEU A 120 -9.80 -10.76 7.24
C LEU A 120 -10.76 -9.76 7.90
N SER A 121 -10.58 -8.46 7.66
CA SER A 121 -11.49 -7.42 8.16
C SER A 121 -12.89 -7.55 7.54
N ILE A 122 -12.97 -7.82 6.23
CA ILE A 122 -14.24 -8.10 5.54
C ILE A 122 -14.91 -9.34 6.15
N ALA A 123 -14.17 -10.44 6.28
CA ALA A 123 -14.71 -11.69 6.82
C ALA A 123 -15.26 -11.51 8.24
N ARG A 124 -14.51 -10.80 9.11
CA ARG A 124 -14.94 -10.49 10.49
C ARG A 124 -16.23 -9.66 10.51
N GLU A 125 -16.29 -8.59 9.71
CA GLU A 125 -17.45 -7.70 9.69
C GLU A 125 -18.69 -8.41 9.11
N CYS A 126 -18.52 -9.19 8.07
CA CYS A 126 -19.60 -10.02 7.52
C CYS A 126 -20.11 -11.06 8.53
N ALA A 127 -19.21 -11.73 9.25
CA ALA A 127 -19.61 -12.69 10.30
C ALA A 127 -20.39 -11.99 11.44
N ARG A 128 -20.00 -10.76 11.83
CA ARG A 128 -20.67 -9.99 12.88
C ARG A 128 -22.06 -9.53 12.50
N THR A 129 -22.29 -9.23 11.22
CA THR A 129 -23.53 -8.60 10.72
C THR A 129 -24.47 -9.57 10.01
N GLY A 130 -24.03 -10.81 9.74
CA GLY A 130 -24.76 -11.75 8.90
C GLY A 130 -24.68 -11.43 7.41
N ALA A 131 -23.82 -10.49 7.02
CA ALA A 131 -23.52 -10.22 5.61
C ALA A 131 -22.62 -11.29 4.99
N VAL A 132 -22.42 -11.25 3.69
CA VAL A 132 -21.64 -12.23 2.92
C VAL A 132 -20.39 -11.56 2.34
N SER A 133 -19.23 -12.16 2.61
CA SER A 133 -17.98 -11.82 1.89
C SER A 133 -17.92 -12.63 0.60
N ARG A 134 -17.73 -11.95 -0.54
CA ARG A 134 -17.58 -12.61 -1.84
C ARG A 134 -16.32 -12.13 -2.55
N THR A 135 -15.53 -13.08 -3.05
CA THR A 135 -14.27 -12.82 -3.74
C THR A 135 -14.40 -13.20 -5.21
N LEU A 136 -14.04 -12.29 -6.11
CA LEU A 136 -13.97 -12.53 -7.54
C LEU A 136 -12.60 -13.07 -7.91
N PRO A 137 -12.51 -14.23 -8.58
CA PRO A 137 -11.25 -14.70 -9.14
C PRO A 137 -10.89 -13.85 -10.36
N VAL A 138 -9.69 -13.30 -10.37
CA VAL A 138 -9.15 -12.50 -11.47
C VAL A 138 -7.86 -13.14 -11.95
N PRO A 139 -7.77 -13.64 -13.19
CA PRO A 139 -6.51 -14.17 -13.72
C PRO A 139 -5.40 -13.11 -13.70
N LEU A 140 -4.17 -13.50 -13.34
CA LEU A 140 -3.03 -12.58 -13.33
C LEU A 140 -2.74 -11.99 -14.73
N THR A 141 -3.14 -12.71 -15.77
CA THR A 141 -3.00 -12.34 -17.19
C THR A 141 -4.21 -11.60 -17.76
N ALA A 142 -5.30 -11.42 -16.99
CA ALA A 142 -6.49 -10.75 -17.49
C ALA A 142 -6.14 -9.32 -17.97
N THR A 143 -6.73 -8.87 -19.07
CA THR A 143 -6.61 -7.48 -19.52
C THR A 143 -7.39 -6.55 -18.58
N ASP A 144 -7.24 -5.24 -18.74
CA ASP A 144 -8.01 -4.28 -17.97
C ASP A 144 -9.50 -4.35 -18.31
N GLU A 145 -9.85 -4.59 -19.58
CA GLU A 145 -11.22 -4.80 -20.04
C GLU A 145 -11.85 -6.06 -19.46
N GLU A 146 -11.10 -7.17 -19.46
CA GLU A 146 -11.55 -8.43 -18.84
C GLU A 146 -11.77 -8.26 -17.33
N LEU A 147 -10.88 -7.55 -16.64
CA LEU A 147 -11.04 -7.25 -15.21
C LEU A 147 -12.29 -6.40 -14.95
N VAL A 148 -12.53 -5.36 -15.76
CA VAL A 148 -13.72 -4.51 -15.66
C VAL A 148 -14.98 -5.36 -15.86
N GLU A 149 -15.00 -6.27 -16.83
CA GLU A 149 -16.14 -7.14 -17.10
C GLU A 149 -16.37 -8.17 -15.98
N ILE A 150 -15.30 -8.75 -15.41
CA ILE A 150 -15.40 -9.64 -14.23
C ILE A 150 -16.08 -8.91 -13.07
N VAL A 151 -15.69 -7.64 -12.82
CA VAL A 151 -16.32 -6.84 -11.76
C VAL A 151 -17.76 -6.48 -12.14
N ARG A 152 -18.03 -6.04 -13.37
CA ARG A 152 -19.37 -5.69 -13.84
C ARG A 152 -20.37 -6.84 -13.63
N THR A 153 -20.01 -8.03 -14.06
CA THR A 153 -20.85 -9.23 -13.94
C THR A 153 -20.88 -9.77 -12.52
N GLY A 154 -19.84 -9.47 -11.75
CA GLY A 154 -19.74 -9.83 -10.35
C GLY A 154 -20.65 -9.02 -9.42
N LEU A 155 -20.94 -7.77 -9.73
CA LEU A 155 -21.81 -6.91 -8.93
C LEU A 155 -23.26 -7.41 -8.91
N ARG A 156 -23.94 -7.23 -7.78
CA ARG A 156 -25.37 -7.58 -7.57
C ARG A 156 -26.10 -6.36 -7.02
N PRO A 157 -26.73 -5.54 -7.89
CA PRO A 157 -27.48 -4.35 -7.46
C PRO A 157 -28.48 -4.68 -6.35
N GLY A 158 -28.53 -3.85 -5.31
CA GLY A 158 -29.40 -4.04 -4.16
C GLY A 158 -28.88 -5.03 -3.08
N ARG A 159 -27.89 -5.87 -3.41
CA ARG A 159 -27.22 -6.80 -2.47
C ARG A 159 -25.78 -6.41 -2.19
N THR A 160 -24.98 -6.10 -3.22
CA THR A 160 -23.61 -5.63 -3.03
C THR A 160 -23.63 -4.22 -2.43
N ARG A 161 -23.20 -4.12 -1.16
CA ARG A 161 -23.20 -2.87 -0.38
C ARG A 161 -21.88 -2.15 -0.44
N LEU A 162 -20.81 -2.84 -0.82
CA LEU A 162 -19.48 -2.28 -1.00
C LEU A 162 -18.69 -3.15 -1.97
N LEU A 163 -18.01 -2.51 -2.91
CA LEU A 163 -16.90 -3.10 -3.67
C LEU A 163 -15.58 -2.61 -3.06
N ILE A 164 -14.68 -3.53 -2.73
CA ILE A 164 -13.31 -3.20 -2.30
C ILE A 164 -12.35 -3.70 -3.36
N VAL A 165 -11.56 -2.78 -3.94
CA VAL A 165 -10.53 -3.10 -4.94
C VAL A 165 -9.23 -2.43 -4.61
N ASP A 166 -8.11 -3.11 -4.89
CA ASP A 166 -6.78 -2.52 -4.77
C ASP A 166 -6.50 -1.60 -5.96
N GLN A 167 -5.85 -0.46 -5.74
CA GLN A 167 -5.30 0.34 -6.82
C GLN A 167 -4.02 -0.30 -7.37
N LEU A 168 -3.16 -0.78 -6.49
CA LEU A 168 -2.00 -1.58 -6.80
C LEU A 168 -1.93 -2.75 -5.82
N THR A 169 -2.13 -3.95 -6.34
CA THR A 169 -2.25 -5.15 -5.53
C THR A 169 -0.96 -5.51 -4.79
N SER A 170 -1.07 -5.84 -3.52
CA SER A 170 0.10 -6.17 -2.70
C SER A 170 0.72 -7.54 -3.06
N PRO A 171 -0.04 -8.63 -3.15
CA PRO A 171 0.54 -9.95 -3.43
C PRO A 171 1.04 -10.10 -4.86
N THR A 172 0.42 -9.42 -5.83
CA THR A 172 0.62 -9.64 -7.26
C THR A 172 1.24 -8.46 -8.00
N ALA A 173 1.51 -7.35 -7.31
CA ALA A 173 2.15 -6.13 -7.84
C ALA A 173 1.51 -5.63 -9.16
N ARG A 174 0.19 -5.77 -9.30
CA ARG A 174 -0.56 -5.39 -10.48
C ARG A 174 -1.35 -4.11 -10.25
N LEU A 175 -1.19 -3.14 -11.14
CA LEU A 175 -2.01 -1.93 -11.19
C LEU A 175 -3.38 -2.28 -11.78
N PHE A 176 -4.45 -1.93 -11.09
CA PHE A 176 -5.83 -2.13 -11.55
C PHE A 176 -6.37 -0.84 -12.20
N PRO A 177 -7.26 -0.94 -13.19
CA PRO A 177 -7.93 0.21 -13.82
C PRO A 177 -9.01 0.79 -12.91
N THR A 178 -8.63 1.28 -11.71
CA THR A 178 -9.55 1.63 -10.62
C THR A 178 -10.61 2.65 -11.01
N ALA A 179 -10.28 3.65 -11.86
CA ALA A 179 -11.28 4.61 -12.32
C ALA A 179 -12.41 3.94 -13.13
N ALA A 180 -12.07 2.97 -14.00
CA ALA A 180 -13.06 2.19 -14.76
C ALA A 180 -13.89 1.27 -13.84
N LEU A 181 -13.24 0.64 -12.84
CA LEU A 181 -13.95 -0.19 -11.84
C LEU A 181 -14.93 0.65 -11.01
N VAL A 182 -14.52 1.85 -10.61
CA VAL A 182 -15.40 2.81 -9.90
C VAL A 182 -16.58 3.23 -10.79
N ALA A 183 -16.35 3.52 -12.06
CA ALA A 183 -17.41 3.89 -13.00
C ALA A 183 -18.46 2.79 -13.13
N VAL A 184 -18.03 1.54 -13.33
CA VAL A 184 -18.92 0.37 -13.43
C VAL A 184 -19.72 0.14 -12.14
N ALA A 185 -19.09 0.27 -10.98
CA ALA A 185 -19.78 0.11 -9.71
C ALA A 185 -20.82 1.22 -9.49
N ARG A 186 -20.48 2.46 -9.87
CA ARG A 186 -21.38 3.60 -9.79
C ARG A 186 -22.61 3.44 -10.69
N GLU A 187 -22.46 2.94 -11.91
CA GLU A 187 -23.57 2.62 -12.81
C GLU A 187 -24.59 1.67 -12.17
N GLN A 188 -24.12 0.80 -11.26
CA GLN A 188 -24.92 -0.18 -10.54
C GLN A 188 -25.31 0.27 -9.12
N GLY A 189 -25.01 1.53 -8.74
CA GLY A 189 -25.36 2.08 -7.43
C GLY A 189 -24.56 1.48 -6.26
N VAL A 190 -23.38 0.89 -6.52
CA VAL A 190 -22.53 0.25 -5.52
C VAL A 190 -21.37 1.18 -5.15
N PRO A 191 -21.23 1.58 -3.86
CA PRO A 191 -20.11 2.37 -3.40
C PRO A 191 -18.79 1.56 -3.46
N VAL A 192 -17.67 2.27 -3.66
CA VAL A 192 -16.36 1.67 -3.82
C VAL A 192 -15.37 2.19 -2.79
N LEU A 193 -14.69 1.26 -2.11
CA LEU A 193 -13.46 1.53 -1.36
C LEU A 193 -12.25 1.10 -2.20
N VAL A 194 -11.36 2.03 -2.48
CA VAL A 194 -10.08 1.74 -3.12
C VAL A 194 -8.99 1.58 -2.07
N ASP A 195 -8.44 0.37 -1.96
CA ASP A 195 -7.19 0.11 -1.25
C ASP A 195 -6.01 0.60 -2.09
N ALA A 196 -5.46 1.72 -1.70
CA ALA A 196 -4.35 2.38 -2.36
C ALA A 196 -3.07 2.33 -1.52
N ALA A 197 -2.87 1.25 -0.74
CA ALA A 197 -1.74 1.13 0.19
C ALA A 197 -0.38 1.43 -0.45
N HIS A 198 -0.23 1.18 -1.75
CA HIS A 198 1.01 1.40 -2.49
C HIS A 198 1.01 2.65 -3.38
N ALA A 199 -0.10 3.40 -3.46
CA ALA A 199 -0.24 4.50 -4.41
C ALA A 199 0.50 5.80 -4.00
N PRO A 200 0.39 6.30 -2.74
CA PRO A 200 1.04 7.55 -2.34
C PRO A 200 2.55 7.51 -2.59
N GLY A 201 3.07 8.45 -3.38
CA GLY A 201 4.48 8.56 -3.73
C GLY A 201 4.92 7.71 -4.92
N MET A 202 4.29 6.55 -5.17
CA MET A 202 4.60 5.68 -6.32
C MET A 202 3.81 6.07 -7.58
N LEU A 203 2.49 6.20 -7.47
CA LEU A 203 1.64 6.44 -8.62
C LEU A 203 1.41 7.94 -8.85
N PRO A 204 1.35 8.41 -10.12
CA PRO A 204 1.07 9.81 -10.41
C PRO A 204 -0.40 10.20 -10.28
N ALA A 205 -1.33 9.23 -10.28
CA ALA A 205 -2.75 9.48 -10.22
C ALA A 205 -3.15 10.17 -8.90
N THR A 206 -3.97 11.20 -8.99
CA THR A 206 -4.57 11.87 -7.83
C THR A 206 -5.80 11.12 -7.35
N VAL A 207 -6.14 11.27 -6.08
CA VAL A 207 -7.37 10.66 -5.51
C VAL A 207 -8.62 11.14 -6.27
N ALA A 208 -8.68 12.42 -6.61
CA ALA A 208 -9.79 13.01 -7.35
C ALA A 208 -10.03 12.35 -8.71
N SER A 209 -8.95 11.93 -9.41
CA SER A 209 -9.06 11.29 -10.73
C SER A 209 -9.63 9.87 -10.69
N ILE A 210 -9.67 9.23 -9.53
CA ILE A 210 -10.23 7.88 -9.34
C ILE A 210 -11.73 7.96 -9.10
N GLY A 211 -12.19 8.96 -8.35
CA GLY A 211 -13.61 9.23 -8.10
C GLY A 211 -14.31 8.20 -7.21
N ALA A 212 -13.57 7.43 -6.39
CA ALA A 212 -14.14 6.46 -5.46
C ALA A 212 -14.87 7.13 -4.29
N ASP A 213 -15.84 6.42 -3.69
CA ASP A 213 -16.53 6.89 -2.48
C ASP A 213 -15.59 6.96 -1.28
N PHE A 214 -14.72 5.96 -1.18
CA PHE A 214 -13.69 5.86 -0.17
C PHE A 214 -12.36 5.49 -0.83
N TRP A 215 -11.30 6.15 -0.44
CA TRP A 215 -9.94 5.83 -0.85
C TRP A 215 -9.04 5.83 0.37
N VAL A 216 -8.17 4.82 0.52
CA VAL A 216 -7.24 4.76 1.64
C VAL A 216 -5.85 4.38 1.18
N GLY A 217 -4.84 5.21 1.54
CA GLY A 217 -3.46 5.02 1.08
C GLY A 217 -2.42 5.19 2.18
N ASN A 218 -1.39 4.33 2.18
CA ASN A 218 -0.30 4.41 3.13
C ASN A 218 0.74 5.48 2.71
N LEU A 219 0.93 6.48 3.55
CA LEU A 219 1.97 7.48 3.38
C LEU A 219 3.34 6.98 3.86
N HIS A 220 3.36 6.03 4.80
CA HIS A 220 4.58 5.46 5.37
C HIS A 220 5.33 4.48 4.45
N LYS A 221 4.82 4.20 3.24
CA LYS A 221 5.53 3.41 2.23
C LYS A 221 6.31 4.34 1.29
N TRP A 222 5.76 4.66 0.16
CA TRP A 222 6.47 5.37 -0.92
C TRP A 222 6.49 6.89 -0.79
N ALA A 223 5.72 7.46 0.16
CA ALA A 223 5.73 8.90 0.48
C ALA A 223 6.63 9.26 1.68
N TYR A 224 7.43 8.31 2.18
CA TYR A 224 8.46 8.50 3.20
C TYR A 224 7.97 9.01 4.57
N ALA A 225 6.69 8.97 4.86
CA ALA A 225 6.18 9.33 6.18
C ALA A 225 6.60 8.31 7.25
N PRO A 226 6.60 8.68 8.53
CA PRO A 226 6.77 7.72 9.61
C PRO A 226 5.74 6.59 9.56
N ARG A 227 6.09 5.40 10.04
CA ARG A 227 5.16 4.27 10.17
C ARG A 227 3.94 4.66 11.00
N GLY A 228 2.80 4.05 10.72
CA GLY A 228 1.55 4.44 11.37
C GLY A 228 0.91 5.70 10.74
N THR A 229 1.23 6.01 9.48
CA THR A 229 0.67 7.17 8.78
C THR A 229 0.03 6.76 7.46
N ALA A 230 -1.27 6.96 7.35
CA ALA A 230 -2.08 6.77 6.14
C ALA A 230 -3.18 7.83 6.06
N ALA A 231 -3.80 7.98 4.91
CA ALA A 231 -4.92 8.88 4.69
C ALA A 231 -6.15 8.09 4.22
N LEU A 232 -7.29 8.33 4.86
CA LEU A 232 -8.62 7.89 4.44
C LEU A 232 -9.32 9.09 3.81
N VAL A 233 -9.68 9.00 2.54
CA VAL A 233 -10.45 10.04 1.84
C VAL A 233 -11.88 9.57 1.63
N VAL A 234 -12.83 10.43 1.98
CA VAL A 234 -14.27 10.15 1.99
C VAL A 234 -15.02 11.24 1.24
N THR A 235 -15.87 10.84 0.30
CA THR A 235 -16.73 11.79 -0.43
C THR A 235 -17.79 12.44 0.47
N PRO A 236 -18.27 13.65 0.15
CA PRO A 236 -19.17 14.42 1.02
C PRO A 236 -20.39 13.65 1.52
N GLN A 237 -21.04 12.85 0.66
CA GLN A 237 -22.25 12.10 1.01
C GLN A 237 -22.06 11.01 2.07
N TRP A 238 -20.81 10.66 2.36
CA TRP A 238 -20.48 9.61 3.33
C TRP A 238 -19.93 10.15 4.65
N ARG A 239 -19.44 11.42 4.71
CA ARG A 239 -18.72 11.97 5.87
C ARG A 239 -19.51 11.86 7.17
N GLU A 240 -20.80 12.20 7.14
CA GLU A 240 -21.68 12.13 8.32
C GLU A 240 -21.92 10.70 8.81
N LYS A 241 -21.77 9.71 7.92
CA LYS A 241 -22.00 8.29 8.23
C LYS A 241 -20.75 7.61 8.80
N ILE A 242 -19.57 8.19 8.58
CA ILE A 242 -18.31 7.60 9.06
C ILE A 242 -18.23 7.70 10.58
N GLN A 243 -17.98 6.54 11.18
CA GLN A 243 -17.78 6.40 12.63
C GLN A 243 -16.34 6.01 12.93
N PRO A 244 -15.77 6.50 14.04
CA PRO A 244 -14.42 6.13 14.45
C PRO A 244 -14.37 4.68 14.96
N LEU A 245 -13.20 4.04 14.89
CA LEU A 245 -12.97 2.75 15.56
C LEU A 245 -12.91 2.89 17.08
N VAL A 246 -12.47 4.05 17.55
CA VAL A 246 -12.33 4.38 18.96
C VAL A 246 -13.12 5.66 19.23
N VAL A 247 -14.20 5.57 19.98
CA VAL A 247 -14.98 6.73 20.42
C VAL A 247 -14.19 7.50 21.48
N SER A 248 -14.03 8.80 21.29
CA SER A 248 -13.27 9.67 22.20
C SER A 248 -13.85 11.07 22.27
N TRP A 249 -13.14 12.01 22.89
CA TRP A 249 -13.62 13.38 23.16
C TRP A 249 -14.07 14.17 21.96
N GLU A 250 -13.52 13.90 20.77
CA GLU A 250 -13.85 14.60 19.52
C GLU A 250 -14.97 13.88 18.71
N GLN A 251 -15.77 13.03 19.37
CA GLN A 251 -16.87 12.30 18.70
C GLN A 251 -17.82 13.23 17.95
N ASP A 252 -18.17 14.37 18.55
CA ASP A 252 -19.15 15.33 18.01
C ASP A 252 -18.52 16.38 17.08
N SER A 253 -17.20 16.38 16.93
CA SER A 253 -16.48 17.31 16.04
C SER A 253 -16.65 17.00 14.54
N GLY A 254 -17.31 15.90 14.20
CA GLY A 254 -17.53 15.50 12.82
C GLY A 254 -16.31 14.90 12.15
N PHE A 255 -16.49 14.44 10.91
CA PHE A 255 -15.39 13.99 10.06
C PHE A 255 -14.59 15.21 9.58
N PRO A 256 -13.26 15.17 9.55
CA PRO A 256 -12.37 14.03 9.82
C PRO A 256 -11.94 13.87 11.29
N THR A 257 -12.16 14.88 12.13
CA THR A 257 -11.60 14.98 13.48
C THR A 257 -12.02 13.80 14.38
N ARG A 258 -13.30 13.36 14.30
CA ARG A 258 -13.79 12.22 15.07
C ARG A 258 -13.04 10.91 14.78
N VAL A 259 -12.50 10.75 13.56
CA VAL A 259 -11.72 9.56 13.15
C VAL A 259 -10.27 9.68 13.58
N GLU A 260 -9.72 10.89 13.53
CA GLU A 260 -8.32 11.17 13.85
C GLU A 260 -8.04 11.12 15.36
N TRP A 261 -8.98 11.63 16.17
CA TRP A 261 -8.78 11.72 17.60
C TRP A 261 -9.10 10.40 18.30
N GLN A 262 -8.05 9.67 18.69
CA GLN A 262 -8.15 8.38 19.36
C GLN A 262 -7.60 8.43 20.80
N ALA A 263 -7.83 9.53 21.51
CA ALA A 263 -7.31 9.80 22.84
C ALA A 263 -5.77 9.77 22.91
N THR A 264 -5.17 9.03 23.86
CA THR A 264 -3.73 9.00 24.11
C THR A 264 -3.03 8.09 23.08
N LEU A 265 -2.66 8.67 21.95
CA LEU A 265 -1.91 8.02 20.85
C LEU A 265 -0.63 8.82 20.57
N ASP A 266 0.43 8.17 20.10
CA ASP A 266 1.61 8.88 19.57
C ASP A 266 1.29 9.50 18.21
N TYR A 267 0.86 10.77 18.20
CA TYR A 267 0.54 11.54 16.99
C TYR A 267 1.79 12.08 16.28
N THR A 268 2.97 11.91 16.85
CA THR A 268 4.22 12.49 16.31
C THR A 268 4.54 12.01 14.90
N GLY A 269 4.12 10.79 14.55
CA GLY A 269 4.24 10.25 13.20
C GLY A 269 3.45 11.06 12.17
N TRP A 270 2.21 11.45 12.48
CA TRP A 270 1.37 12.26 11.61
C TRP A 270 1.91 13.68 11.46
N LEU A 271 2.35 14.27 12.58
CA LEU A 271 2.92 15.62 12.60
C LEU A 271 4.25 15.73 11.84
N ALA A 272 5.05 14.64 11.80
CA ALA A 272 6.31 14.57 11.05
C ALA A 272 6.12 14.18 9.57
N ALA A 273 4.95 13.69 9.16
CA ALA A 273 4.71 13.19 7.81
C ALA A 273 4.97 14.21 6.68
N PRO A 274 4.68 15.51 6.83
CA PRO A 274 5.01 16.52 5.83
C PRO A 274 6.51 16.58 5.48
N VAL A 275 7.40 16.26 6.42
CA VAL A 275 8.85 16.20 6.18
C VAL A 275 9.21 15.06 5.21
N GLY A 276 8.46 13.95 5.25
CA GLY A 276 8.59 12.86 4.28
C GLY A 276 8.28 13.32 2.86
N LEU A 277 7.17 14.04 2.68
CA LEU A 277 6.79 14.62 1.40
C LEU A 277 7.83 15.65 0.90
N PHE A 278 8.34 16.47 1.80
CA PHE A 278 9.40 17.43 1.45
C PHE A 278 10.65 16.69 0.95
N THR A 279 11.06 15.61 1.64
CA THR A 279 12.20 14.78 1.22
C THR A 279 11.95 14.16 -0.15
N LEU A 280 10.77 13.62 -0.42
CA LEU A 280 10.41 13.07 -1.71
C LEU A 280 10.43 14.13 -2.83
N ARG A 281 9.90 15.33 -2.55
CA ARG A 281 9.92 16.47 -3.49
C ARG A 281 11.33 16.98 -3.77
N SER A 282 12.21 17.02 -2.78
CA SER A 282 13.60 17.48 -2.96
C SER A 282 14.43 16.53 -3.83
N LEU A 283 14.08 15.24 -3.86
CA LEU A 283 14.66 14.26 -4.79
C LEU A 283 14.07 14.35 -6.20
N GLY A 284 12.95 15.05 -6.36
CA GLY A 284 12.16 15.08 -7.60
C GLY A 284 11.24 13.88 -7.71
N VAL A 285 9.94 14.08 -7.45
CA VAL A 285 8.94 12.99 -7.37
C VAL A 285 8.96 12.09 -8.62
N ASP A 286 8.94 12.69 -9.81
CA ASP A 286 8.90 11.94 -11.06
C ASP A 286 10.22 11.23 -11.36
N ARG A 287 11.36 11.84 -10.96
CA ARG A 287 12.68 11.19 -11.03
C ARG A 287 12.73 9.94 -10.13
N VAL A 288 12.23 10.05 -8.91
CA VAL A 288 12.14 8.91 -7.97
C VAL A 288 11.26 7.81 -8.54
N ARG A 289 10.09 8.14 -9.06
CA ARG A 289 9.16 7.18 -9.70
C ARG A 289 9.82 6.45 -10.87
N ALA A 290 10.41 7.19 -11.80
CA ALA A 290 11.06 6.62 -12.98
C ALA A 290 12.23 5.72 -12.59
N HIS A 291 13.11 6.17 -11.69
CA HIS A 291 14.24 5.40 -11.19
C HIS A 291 13.79 4.10 -10.52
N ASN A 292 12.85 4.19 -9.56
CA ASN A 292 12.37 3.03 -8.81
C ASN A 292 11.71 1.99 -9.72
N ALA A 293 10.91 2.43 -10.69
CA ALA A 293 10.24 1.55 -11.65
C ALA A 293 11.24 0.85 -12.59
N ALA A 294 12.23 1.59 -13.09
CA ALA A 294 13.29 1.04 -13.94
C ALA A 294 14.14 0.03 -13.17
N LEU A 295 14.51 0.33 -11.93
CA LEU A 295 15.30 -0.56 -11.09
C LEU A 295 14.54 -1.84 -10.72
N ALA A 296 13.23 -1.74 -10.42
CA ALA A 296 12.39 -2.91 -10.17
C ALA A 296 12.25 -3.79 -11.44
N ALA A 297 12.15 -3.17 -12.62
CA ALA A 297 12.09 -3.89 -13.90
C ALA A 297 13.42 -4.59 -14.20
N TYR A 298 14.55 -3.94 -13.93
CA TYR A 298 15.87 -4.56 -14.00
C TYR A 298 15.96 -5.79 -13.11
N GLY A 299 15.62 -5.63 -11.81
CA GLY A 299 15.63 -6.73 -10.85
C GLY A 299 14.72 -7.90 -11.25
N GLN A 300 13.51 -7.60 -11.77
CA GLN A 300 12.62 -8.66 -12.29
C GLN A 300 13.30 -9.46 -13.41
N ARG A 301 13.99 -8.76 -14.30
CA ARG A 301 14.60 -9.39 -15.47
C ARG A 301 15.79 -10.27 -15.07
N VAL A 302 16.76 -9.74 -14.32
CA VAL A 302 17.98 -10.50 -13.98
C VAL A 302 17.68 -11.69 -13.07
N VAL A 303 16.74 -11.54 -12.10
CA VAL A 303 16.33 -12.65 -11.24
C VAL A 303 15.46 -13.64 -12.01
N GLY A 304 14.60 -13.18 -12.91
CA GLY A 304 13.80 -14.05 -13.77
C GLY A 304 14.67 -14.91 -14.69
N ASP A 305 15.66 -14.31 -15.34
CA ASP A 305 16.61 -15.02 -16.21
C ASP A 305 17.39 -16.07 -15.40
N ALA A 306 17.87 -15.74 -14.20
CA ALA A 306 18.56 -16.68 -13.32
C ALA A 306 17.70 -17.87 -12.88
N LEU A 307 16.37 -17.69 -12.81
CA LEU A 307 15.41 -18.76 -12.51
C LEU A 307 14.86 -19.46 -13.77
N GLY A 308 15.40 -19.16 -14.96
CA GLY A 308 14.96 -19.75 -16.23
C GLY A 308 13.56 -19.32 -16.66
N VAL A 309 13.07 -18.16 -16.19
CA VAL A 309 11.75 -17.61 -16.57
C VAL A 309 11.91 -16.78 -17.84
N ALA A 310 11.31 -17.26 -18.93
CA ALA A 310 11.30 -16.50 -20.19
C ALA A 310 10.64 -15.12 -20.01
N PRO A 311 11.14 -14.06 -20.68
CA PRO A 311 10.64 -12.69 -20.53
C PRO A 311 9.14 -12.52 -20.70
N GLU A 312 8.56 -13.27 -21.64
CA GLU A 312 7.14 -13.26 -21.97
C GLU A 312 6.27 -13.83 -20.84
N ARG A 313 6.87 -14.62 -19.96
CA ARG A 313 6.22 -15.25 -18.80
C ARG A 313 6.35 -14.41 -17.51
N LEU A 314 7.14 -13.34 -17.53
CA LEU A 314 7.24 -12.43 -16.40
C LEU A 314 5.94 -11.60 -16.30
N PRO A 315 5.30 -11.57 -15.12
CA PRO A 315 4.07 -10.80 -14.93
C PRO A 315 4.28 -9.32 -15.21
N LYS A 316 3.36 -8.73 -15.97
CA LYS A 316 3.36 -7.29 -16.26
C LYS A 316 2.63 -6.55 -15.15
N PRO A 317 3.15 -5.41 -14.68
CA PRO A 317 2.53 -4.68 -13.56
C PRO A 317 1.31 -3.83 -13.95
N GLY A 318 1.00 -3.68 -15.23
CA GLY A 318 -0.11 -2.86 -15.72
C GLY A 318 0.17 -1.36 -15.82
N GLY A 319 1.38 -0.89 -15.48
CA GLY A 319 1.73 0.53 -15.61
C GLY A 319 3.22 0.82 -15.47
N PRO A 320 3.70 1.91 -16.10
CA PRO A 320 5.14 2.22 -16.14
C PRO A 320 5.71 2.68 -14.81
N ALA A 321 4.91 3.31 -13.95
CA ALA A 321 5.36 3.86 -12.66
C ALA A 321 5.46 2.84 -11.53
N VAL A 322 5.05 1.57 -11.76
CA VAL A 322 5.02 0.56 -10.70
C VAL A 322 6.43 0.14 -10.31
N SER A 323 6.80 0.40 -9.06
CA SER A 323 8.12 0.12 -8.48
C SER A 323 8.18 -1.24 -7.77
N MET A 324 7.22 -2.11 -8.04
CA MET A 324 7.16 -3.51 -7.60
C MET A 324 7.03 -4.43 -8.80
N ARG A 325 7.69 -5.58 -8.75
CA ARG A 325 7.66 -6.57 -9.82
C ARG A 325 7.60 -7.98 -9.24
N LEU A 326 6.91 -8.88 -9.95
CA LEU A 326 6.87 -10.30 -9.60
C LEU A 326 7.82 -11.11 -10.46
N VAL A 327 8.47 -12.08 -9.82
CA VAL A 327 9.20 -13.17 -10.49
C VAL A 327 8.52 -14.49 -10.09
N PRO A 328 8.01 -15.29 -11.03
CA PRO A 328 7.47 -16.60 -10.71
C PRO A 328 8.58 -17.51 -10.17
N LEU A 329 8.28 -18.21 -9.06
CA LEU A 329 9.16 -19.21 -8.51
C LEU A 329 8.99 -20.56 -9.23
N PRO A 330 9.97 -21.47 -9.13
CA PRO A 330 9.84 -22.82 -9.67
C PRO A 330 8.57 -23.54 -9.17
N PRO A 331 8.01 -24.49 -9.95
CA PRO A 331 6.82 -25.24 -9.54
C PRO A 331 6.98 -25.88 -8.17
N GLY A 332 5.95 -25.79 -7.33
CA GLY A 332 5.93 -26.36 -5.98
C GLY A 332 6.64 -25.51 -4.90
N VAL A 333 7.36 -24.44 -5.28
CA VAL A 333 8.06 -23.56 -4.33
C VAL A 333 7.11 -22.49 -3.82
N ALA A 334 7.00 -22.34 -2.49
CA ALA A 334 6.27 -21.27 -1.79
C ALA A 334 4.80 -21.12 -2.25
N THR A 335 4.10 -22.23 -2.46
CA THR A 335 2.70 -22.24 -2.95
C THR A 335 1.68 -21.93 -1.85
N THR A 336 2.07 -22.02 -0.58
CA THR A 336 1.24 -21.70 0.59
C THR A 336 1.81 -20.51 1.35
N LEU A 337 1.01 -19.91 2.23
CA LEU A 337 1.44 -18.80 3.07
C LEU A 337 2.64 -19.17 3.97
N ASP A 338 2.61 -20.36 4.56
CA ASP A 338 3.66 -20.80 5.48
C ASP A 338 4.95 -21.12 4.72
N ALA A 339 4.87 -21.83 3.58
CA ALA A 339 6.03 -22.07 2.72
C ALA A 339 6.63 -20.75 2.17
N ALA A 340 5.78 -19.76 1.89
CA ALA A 340 6.25 -18.43 1.47
C ALA A 340 6.98 -17.67 2.61
N ARG A 341 6.48 -17.78 3.85
CA ARG A 341 7.12 -17.21 5.03
C ARG A 341 8.47 -17.87 5.32
N GLU A 342 8.51 -19.20 5.23
CA GLU A 342 9.75 -19.96 5.42
C GLU A 342 10.80 -19.60 4.37
N LEU A 343 10.44 -19.58 3.09
CA LEU A 343 11.37 -19.19 2.04
C LEU A 343 11.88 -17.76 2.22
N ARG A 344 11.01 -16.81 2.59
CA ARG A 344 11.41 -15.45 2.88
C ARG A 344 12.45 -15.39 3.99
N ALA A 345 12.25 -16.12 5.09
CA ALA A 345 13.21 -16.19 6.20
C ALA A 345 14.55 -16.78 5.73
N ARG A 346 14.52 -17.87 4.98
CA ARG A 346 15.75 -18.47 4.42
C ARG A 346 16.52 -17.51 3.50
N ILE A 347 15.81 -16.71 2.69
CA ILE A 347 16.45 -15.70 1.83
C ILE A 347 17.11 -14.61 2.69
N ALA A 348 16.42 -14.10 3.71
CA ALA A 348 16.96 -13.10 4.63
C ALA A 348 18.22 -13.62 5.35
N ASP A 349 18.14 -14.79 5.95
CA ASP A 349 19.21 -15.36 6.77
C ASP A 349 20.44 -15.78 5.95
N ARG A 350 20.21 -16.37 4.77
CA ARG A 350 21.30 -16.95 3.97
C ARG A 350 21.85 -16.04 2.90
N LEU A 351 21.03 -15.15 2.37
CA LEU A 351 21.40 -14.25 1.27
C LEU A 351 21.56 -12.80 1.72
N SER A 352 21.24 -12.46 2.97
CA SER A 352 21.19 -11.08 3.49
C SER A 352 20.36 -10.17 2.57
N ALA A 353 19.20 -10.67 2.11
CA ALA A 353 18.31 -9.95 1.22
C ALA A 353 16.86 -9.96 1.74
N GLU A 354 16.30 -8.78 1.95
CA GLU A 354 14.90 -8.61 2.34
C GLU A 354 14.02 -8.53 1.08
N VAL A 355 13.20 -9.56 0.89
CA VAL A 355 12.27 -9.69 -0.23
C VAL A 355 10.86 -9.98 0.27
N SER A 356 9.87 -9.90 -0.60
CA SER A 356 8.54 -10.45 -0.33
C SER A 356 8.35 -11.74 -1.12
N VAL A 357 7.82 -12.76 -0.46
CA VAL A 357 7.41 -14.02 -1.09
C VAL A 357 5.92 -14.21 -0.84
N ALA A 358 5.18 -14.56 -1.87
CA ALA A 358 3.74 -14.80 -1.79
C ALA A 358 3.36 -16.09 -2.50
N GLY A 359 2.54 -16.92 -1.84
CA GLY A 359 1.78 -17.97 -2.49
C GLY A 359 0.44 -17.40 -2.97
N TRP A 360 0.17 -17.50 -4.27
CA TRP A 360 -1.08 -17.02 -4.85
C TRP A 360 -1.56 -17.99 -5.94
N ASN A 361 -2.81 -18.42 -5.85
CA ASN A 361 -3.45 -19.39 -6.75
C ASN A 361 -2.56 -20.63 -7.01
N GLY A 362 -2.04 -21.24 -5.93
CA GLY A 362 -1.23 -22.46 -5.99
C GLY A 362 0.17 -22.28 -6.58
N ARG A 363 0.62 -21.04 -6.78
CA ARG A 363 1.95 -20.71 -7.31
C ARG A 363 2.69 -19.74 -6.41
N GLY A 364 3.99 -19.96 -6.24
CA GLY A 364 4.85 -19.04 -5.51
C GLY A 364 5.40 -17.93 -6.39
N TYR A 365 5.50 -16.73 -5.80
CA TYR A 365 6.07 -15.55 -6.44
C TYR A 365 7.04 -14.85 -5.50
N LEU A 366 8.14 -14.40 -6.06
CA LEU A 366 9.04 -13.43 -5.45
C LEU A 366 8.60 -12.04 -5.89
N ARG A 367 8.36 -11.11 -4.95
CA ARG A 367 8.08 -9.71 -5.25
C ARG A 367 9.28 -8.86 -4.89
N LEU A 368 9.82 -8.17 -5.88
CA LEU A 368 10.96 -7.25 -5.76
C LEU A 368 10.46 -5.80 -5.83
N CYS A 369 11.11 -4.94 -5.08
CA CYS A 369 10.88 -3.50 -5.12
C CYS A 369 12.14 -2.78 -5.57
N GLY A 370 11.99 -1.68 -6.32
CA GLY A 370 13.06 -0.71 -6.57
C GLY A 370 12.86 0.52 -5.70
N GLN A 371 13.95 1.05 -5.13
CA GLN A 371 13.93 2.29 -4.35
C GLN A 371 15.26 3.04 -4.55
N VAL A 372 15.25 4.36 -4.35
CA VAL A 372 16.38 5.26 -4.58
C VAL A 372 17.67 4.88 -3.84
N TYR A 373 17.58 4.09 -2.80
CA TYR A 373 18.72 3.61 -2.03
C TYR A 373 19.28 2.27 -2.52
N ASN A 374 18.58 1.58 -3.44
CA ASN A 374 19.03 0.32 -4.01
C ASN A 374 20.00 0.55 -5.18
N THR A 375 20.84 -0.44 -5.42
CA THR A 375 21.75 -0.51 -6.56
C THR A 375 21.49 -1.77 -7.40
N PRO A 376 21.81 -1.77 -8.69
CA PRO A 376 21.68 -2.96 -9.56
C PRO A 376 22.37 -4.19 -8.99
N ASP A 377 23.58 -4.03 -8.40
CA ASP A 377 24.37 -5.11 -7.81
C ASP A 377 23.62 -5.91 -6.73
N GLU A 378 22.64 -5.31 -6.05
CA GLU A 378 21.85 -6.01 -5.04
C GLU A 378 20.96 -7.09 -5.70
N TYR A 379 20.42 -6.80 -6.87
CA TYR A 379 19.62 -7.76 -7.65
C TYR A 379 20.49 -8.79 -8.33
N ASP A 380 21.66 -8.41 -8.81
CA ASP A 380 22.64 -9.33 -9.42
C ASP A 380 23.11 -10.35 -8.39
N ARG A 381 23.45 -9.91 -7.17
CA ARG A 381 23.82 -10.84 -6.08
C ARG A 381 22.68 -11.79 -5.73
N LEU A 382 21.44 -11.30 -5.70
CA LEU A 382 20.27 -12.16 -5.46
C LEU A 382 20.11 -13.16 -6.61
N ALA A 383 20.22 -12.74 -7.87
CA ALA A 383 20.09 -13.58 -9.05
C ALA A 383 21.12 -14.73 -9.08
N VAL A 384 22.37 -14.45 -8.70
CA VAL A 384 23.43 -15.47 -8.65
C VAL A 384 23.19 -16.50 -7.54
N ARG A 385 22.71 -16.08 -6.37
CA ARG A 385 22.66 -16.92 -5.17
C ARG A 385 21.32 -17.63 -4.96
N LEU A 386 20.21 -17.05 -5.45
CA LEU A 386 18.87 -17.59 -5.23
C LEU A 386 18.66 -18.99 -5.83
N PRO A 387 19.10 -19.30 -7.08
CA PRO A 387 18.93 -20.65 -7.65
C PRO A 387 19.53 -21.74 -6.77
N THR A 388 20.74 -21.52 -6.25
CA THR A 388 21.42 -22.46 -5.35
C THR A 388 20.65 -22.66 -4.04
N LEU A 389 20.11 -21.57 -3.45
CA LEU A 389 19.27 -21.65 -2.25
C LEU A 389 18.00 -22.47 -2.50
N LEU A 390 17.35 -22.28 -3.66
CA LEU A 390 16.11 -22.99 -4.00
C LEU A 390 16.34 -24.48 -4.29
N ALA A 391 17.53 -24.86 -4.75
CA ALA A 391 17.91 -26.26 -4.96
C ALA A 391 18.21 -27.01 -3.66
N GLN A 392 18.50 -26.32 -2.57
CA GLN A 392 18.71 -26.90 -1.23
C GLN A 392 17.33 -27.08 -0.55
N ARG A 393 16.88 -28.33 -0.44
CA ARG A 393 15.63 -28.69 0.27
C ARG A 393 15.76 -28.51 1.78
#